data_cf7a06ca9e782be8835c9d9615aa892a
#
_entry.id   cf7a06ca9e782be8835c9d9615aa892a
#
_cell.length_a   1.000
_cell.length_b   1.000
_cell.length_c   1.000
_cell.angle_alpha   90.00
_cell.angle_beta   90.00
_cell.angle_gamma   90.00
#
_symmetry.space_group_name_H-M   'P 1'
#
loop_
_entity.id
_entity.type
_entity.pdbx_description
1 polymer ?
#
loop_
_entity_poly.entity_id
_entity_poly.type
_entity_poly.pdbx_seq_one_letter_code
_entity_poly.pdbx_strand_id
1 'polypeptide(L)'
;MINQIESGRSQPSYETAKKIFENLSKLEGESSSHTAGDFCSKDIIKLKPTNTLHDAIKKMHELSISQIPVFNNSEIVGVITEDGIVKHLADVGQSELKKSKLADTMDSVPPIVDWNTPANVLVPLIRYSKCILVSKKSKIIGIITASDTLKMM
;
A
#
# COMPACT_ATOMS: atom_id res chain seq x y z
N MET A 1 23.27 -21.39 5.56
CA MET A 1 22.77 -20.93 6.10
C MET A 1 22.58 -20.33 6.45
N ILE A 2 22.23 -20.12 6.07
CA ILE A 2 21.83 -19.48 6.42
C ILE A 2 21.55 -19.50 7.05
N ASN A 3 21.80 -19.73 7.10
CA ASN A 3 21.33 -19.75 7.94
C ASN A 3 21.13 -19.45 8.68
N GLN A 4 20.99 -19.35 8.77
CA GLN A 4 20.63 -18.98 9.61
C GLN A 4 20.37 -18.49 10.20
N ILE A 5 20.28 -18.41 9.98
CA ILE A 5 20.08 -17.85 10.77
C ILE A 5 20.24 -18.24 11.45
N GLU A 6 20.62 -18.71 11.09
CA GLU A 6 20.70 -18.92 11.81
C GLU A 6 20.66 -18.99 12.58
N SER A 7 20.83 -19.23 12.56
CA SER A 7 20.69 -19.16 13.51
C SER A 7 19.98 -18.98 14.36
N GLY A 8 19.81 -19.48 14.29
CA GLY A 8 18.86 -19.43 15.31
C GLY A 8 17.99 -18.25 15.37
N ARG A 9 18.33 -17.42 15.20
CA ARG A 9 17.51 -16.42 15.20
C ARG A 9 17.02 -16.16 13.94
N SER A 10 16.95 -17.10 13.16
CA SER A 10 16.39 -16.90 11.95
C SER A 10 15.17 -16.30 12.17
N GLN A 11 15.03 -15.31 11.69
CA GLN A 11 14.00 -14.56 11.98
C GLN A 11 12.82 -15.03 11.24
N PRO A 12 11.63 -15.08 11.84
CA PRO A 12 10.39 -15.36 11.15
C PRO A 12 10.18 -14.45 9.95
N SER A 13 10.60 -13.19 10.05
CA SER A 13 10.46 -12.26 8.93
C SER A 13 11.31 -12.67 7.74
N TYR A 14 12.49 -13.22 7.97
CA TYR A 14 13.33 -13.71 6.89
C TYR A 14 12.70 -14.92 6.21
N GLU A 15 12.19 -15.86 7.00
CA GLU A 15 11.54 -17.03 6.45
C GLU A 15 10.32 -16.67 5.63
N THR A 16 9.55 -15.72 6.09
CA THR A 16 8.37 -15.25 5.38
C THR A 16 8.77 -14.60 4.06
N ALA A 17 9.78 -13.75 4.06
CA ALA A 17 10.26 -13.10 2.85
C ALA A 17 10.77 -14.11 1.84
N LYS A 18 11.50 -15.11 2.30
CA LYS A 18 12.02 -16.16 1.44
C LYS A 18 10.88 -16.94 0.77
N LYS A 19 9.85 -17.28 1.54
CA LYS A 19 8.69 -17.96 0.99
C LYS A 19 8.00 -17.15 -0.08
N ILE A 20 7.85 -15.87 0.15
CA ILE A 20 7.21 -14.98 -0.81
C ILE A 20 7.99 -14.94 -2.11
N PHE A 21 9.31 -14.80 -2.03
CA PHE A 21 10.15 -14.80 -3.23
C PHE A 21 10.10 -16.14 -3.96
N GLU A 22 10.11 -17.23 -3.25
CA GLU A 22 10.03 -18.55 -3.86
C GLU A 22 8.70 -18.71 -4.60
N ASN A 23 7.60 -18.28 -3.99
CA ASN A 23 6.29 -18.36 -4.62
C ASN A 23 6.18 -17.46 -5.85
N LEU A 24 6.76 -16.27 -5.78
CA LEU A 24 6.74 -15.36 -6.93
C LEU A 24 7.59 -15.90 -8.07
N SER A 25 8.74 -16.48 -7.76
CA SER A 25 9.58 -17.11 -8.77
C SER A 25 8.85 -18.26 -9.45
N LYS A 26 8.10 -19.02 -8.65
CA LYS A 26 7.31 -20.12 -9.18
C LYS A 26 6.20 -19.63 -10.08
N LEU A 27 5.49 -18.57 -9.67
CA LEU A 27 4.47 -17.96 -10.48
C LEU A 27 5.03 -17.45 -11.80
N GLU A 28 6.18 -16.82 -11.73
CA GLU A 28 6.84 -16.31 -12.91
C GLU A 28 7.22 -17.44 -13.86
N GLY A 29 7.69 -18.55 -13.33
CA GLY A 29 8.04 -19.70 -14.13
C GLY A 29 6.85 -20.44 -14.72
N GLU A 30 5.73 -20.43 -14.01
CA GLU A 30 4.53 -21.11 -14.45
C GLU A 30 3.65 -20.24 -15.33
N SER A 31 3.65 -18.94 -15.07
CA SER A 31 2.82 -18.02 -15.82
C SER A 31 3.41 -16.62 -15.74
N SER A 32 4.09 -16.23 -16.80
CA SER A 32 4.68 -14.89 -16.88
C SER A 32 3.61 -13.83 -17.08
N SER A 33 2.35 -14.20 -17.15
CA SER A 33 1.28 -13.26 -17.41
C SER A 33 0.74 -12.53 -16.18
N HIS A 34 1.16 -12.93 -14.99
CA HIS A 34 0.67 -12.28 -13.77
C HIS A 34 1.33 -10.91 -13.60
N THR A 35 0.50 -9.88 -13.51
CA THR A 35 0.97 -8.49 -13.48
C THR A 35 0.27 -7.72 -12.36
N ALA A 36 0.72 -6.48 -12.15
CA ALA A 36 0.13 -5.58 -11.17
C ALA A 36 -1.38 -5.40 -11.42
N GLY A 37 -1.79 -5.32 -12.68
CA GLY A 37 -3.21 -5.18 -13.02
C GLY A 37 -4.06 -6.36 -12.57
N ASP A 38 -3.46 -7.55 -12.47
CA ASP A 38 -4.19 -8.75 -12.05
C ASP A 38 -4.45 -8.76 -10.54
N PHE A 39 -3.62 -8.09 -9.76
CA PHE A 39 -3.70 -8.13 -8.30
C PHE A 39 -4.22 -6.85 -7.66
N CYS A 40 -4.33 -5.76 -8.40
CA CYS A 40 -4.75 -4.50 -7.78
C CYS A 40 -6.26 -4.47 -7.53
N SER A 41 -6.64 -3.76 -6.46
CA SER A 41 -8.04 -3.43 -6.22
C SER A 41 -8.40 -2.25 -7.12
N LYS A 42 -9.43 -2.40 -7.92
CA LYS A 42 -9.81 -1.39 -8.91
C LYS A 42 -10.82 -0.37 -8.39
N ASP A 43 -11.44 -0.66 -7.27
CA ASP A 43 -12.37 0.27 -6.65
C ASP A 43 -11.61 1.20 -5.71
N ILE A 44 -10.93 2.18 -6.28
CA ILE A 44 -10.12 3.10 -5.48
C ILE A 44 -11.02 4.12 -4.80
N ILE A 45 -10.90 4.20 -3.48
CA ILE A 45 -11.53 5.26 -2.71
C ILE A 45 -10.57 6.45 -2.72
N LYS A 46 -11.06 7.60 -3.11
CA LYS A 46 -10.24 8.82 -3.22
C LYS A 46 -10.73 9.86 -2.23
N LEU A 47 -9.80 10.53 -1.60
CA LEU A 47 -10.10 11.69 -0.77
C LEU A 47 -9.35 12.90 -1.32
N LYS A 48 -9.80 14.08 -0.91
CA LYS A 48 -9.19 15.34 -1.34
C LYS A 48 -8.29 15.89 -0.25
N PRO A 49 -7.29 16.72 -0.60
CA PRO A 49 -6.45 17.35 0.42
C PRO A 49 -7.23 18.18 1.44
N THR A 50 -8.40 18.69 1.06
CA THR A 50 -9.25 19.48 1.93
C THR A 50 -10.15 18.66 2.84
N ASN A 51 -10.24 17.35 2.63
CA ASN A 51 -10.94 16.46 3.56
C ASN A 51 -10.20 16.42 4.89
N THR A 52 -10.92 16.05 5.96
CA THR A 52 -10.34 16.03 7.31
C THR A 52 -9.92 14.62 7.69
N LEU A 53 -9.17 14.52 8.78
CA LEU A 53 -8.81 13.22 9.34
C LEU A 53 -10.06 12.44 9.74
N HIS A 54 -11.08 13.14 10.21
CA HIS A 54 -12.35 12.50 10.55
C HIS A 54 -12.96 11.80 9.33
N ASP A 55 -12.92 12.45 8.17
CA ASP A 55 -13.41 11.86 6.92
C ASP A 55 -12.64 10.60 6.57
N ALA A 56 -11.32 10.64 6.72
CA ALA A 56 -10.47 9.49 6.39
C ALA A 56 -10.75 8.33 7.33
N ILE A 57 -10.85 8.59 8.63
CA ILE A 57 -11.10 7.54 9.62
C ILE A 57 -12.45 6.88 9.34
N LYS A 58 -13.45 7.67 9.03
CA LYS A 58 -14.78 7.16 8.73
C LYS A 58 -14.73 6.20 7.54
N LYS A 59 -14.02 6.58 6.47
CA LYS A 59 -13.88 5.72 5.30
C LYS A 59 -13.09 4.45 5.61
N MET A 60 -12.04 4.56 6.39
CA MET A 60 -11.24 3.40 6.77
C MET A 60 -12.07 2.39 7.56
N HIS A 61 -12.93 2.87 8.46
CA HIS A 61 -13.81 2.00 9.23
C HIS A 61 -14.88 1.37 8.35
N GLU A 62 -15.53 2.16 7.51
CA GLU A 62 -16.62 1.68 6.67
C GLU A 62 -16.17 0.60 5.70
N LEU A 63 -14.96 0.73 5.18
CA LEU A 63 -14.46 -0.13 4.11
C LEU A 63 -13.38 -1.10 4.56
N SER A 64 -13.00 -1.07 5.84
CA SER A 64 -11.95 -1.92 6.41
C SER A 64 -10.64 -1.79 5.64
N ILE A 65 -10.24 -0.56 5.35
CA ILE A 65 -9.00 -0.27 4.63
C ILE A 65 -8.09 0.59 5.51
N SER A 66 -6.79 0.52 5.28
CA SER A 66 -5.79 1.21 6.10
C SER A 66 -5.01 2.27 5.35
N GLN A 67 -5.22 2.39 4.05
CA GLN A 67 -4.56 3.40 3.23
C GLN A 67 -5.57 3.97 2.25
N ILE A 68 -5.56 5.29 2.06
CA ILE A 68 -6.43 5.94 1.10
C ILE A 68 -5.62 6.97 0.32
N PRO A 69 -5.56 6.85 -1.00
CA PRO A 69 -4.85 7.86 -1.82
C PRO A 69 -5.60 9.18 -1.80
N VAL A 70 -4.82 10.26 -1.81
CA VAL A 70 -5.35 11.63 -1.79
C VAL A 70 -5.11 12.25 -3.15
N PHE A 71 -6.19 12.71 -3.78
CA PHE A 71 -6.13 13.28 -5.12
C PHE A 71 -6.55 14.74 -5.10
N ASN A 72 -5.82 15.55 -5.83
CA ASN A 72 -6.25 16.92 -6.12
C ASN A 72 -6.73 16.91 -7.57
N ASN A 73 -8.04 16.91 -7.75
CA ASN A 73 -8.68 16.64 -9.02
C ASN A 73 -8.31 15.23 -9.51
N SER A 74 -7.61 15.11 -10.62
CA SER A 74 -7.20 13.79 -11.13
C SER A 74 -5.76 13.46 -10.80
N GLU A 75 -5.06 14.32 -10.07
CA GLU A 75 -3.66 14.12 -9.75
C GLU A 75 -3.47 13.57 -8.34
N ILE A 76 -2.69 12.49 -8.22
CA ILE A 76 -2.34 11.95 -6.91
C ILE A 76 -1.35 12.89 -6.22
N VAL A 77 -1.64 13.27 -4.98
CA VAL A 77 -0.78 14.20 -4.24
C VAL A 77 -0.24 13.60 -2.95
N GLY A 78 -0.75 12.45 -2.53
CA GLY A 78 -0.26 11.81 -1.33
C GLY A 78 -1.09 10.59 -0.98
N VAL A 79 -0.82 10.03 0.19
CA VAL A 79 -1.59 8.92 0.73
C VAL A 79 -1.78 9.14 2.22
N ILE A 80 -2.98 8.88 2.72
CA ILE A 80 -3.23 8.92 4.16
C ILE A 80 -3.24 7.48 4.67
N THR A 81 -2.51 7.22 5.74
CA THR A 81 -2.40 5.88 6.31
C THR A 81 -2.88 5.88 7.75
N GLU A 82 -3.29 4.70 8.21
CA GLU A 82 -3.70 4.50 9.59
C GLU A 82 -2.57 4.91 10.55
N ASP A 83 -1.34 4.47 10.26
CA ASP A 83 -0.17 4.83 11.06
C ASP A 83 0.07 6.34 11.10
N GLY A 84 -0.09 7.00 9.97
CA GLY A 84 0.10 8.44 9.88
C GLY A 84 -0.91 9.20 10.72
N ILE A 85 -2.15 8.74 10.72
CA ILE A 85 -3.21 9.34 11.55
C ILE A 85 -2.89 9.17 13.02
N VAL A 86 -2.51 7.95 13.43
CA VAL A 86 -2.20 7.68 14.84
C VAL A 86 -1.04 8.55 15.32
N LYS A 87 -0.01 8.69 14.51
CA LYS A 87 1.14 9.55 14.87
C LYS A 87 0.72 11.00 15.02
N HIS A 88 -0.08 11.49 14.09
CA HIS A 88 -0.54 12.88 14.14
C HIS A 88 -1.39 13.14 15.39
N LEU A 89 -2.30 12.21 15.71
CA LEU A 89 -3.16 12.36 16.88
C LEU A 89 -2.39 12.28 18.19
N ALA A 90 -1.31 11.51 18.22
CA ALA A 90 -0.44 11.47 19.39
C ALA A 90 0.19 12.84 19.67
N ASP A 91 0.44 13.60 18.62
CA ASP A 91 1.05 14.93 18.74
C ASP A 91 0.04 16.02 19.07
N VAL A 92 -1.14 16.00 18.43
CA VAL A 92 -2.07 17.13 18.53
C VAL A 92 -3.37 16.83 19.27
N GLY A 93 -3.65 15.57 19.55
CA GLY A 93 -4.86 15.17 20.28
C GLY A 93 -6.08 14.97 19.40
N GLN A 94 -7.06 14.25 19.96
CA GLN A 94 -8.27 13.86 19.21
C GLN A 94 -9.18 15.03 18.84
N SER A 95 -9.08 16.14 19.56
CA SER A 95 -9.89 17.32 19.26
C SER A 95 -9.59 17.90 17.88
N GLU A 96 -8.46 17.54 17.30
CA GLU A 96 -8.04 18.04 15.99
C GLU A 96 -8.57 17.23 14.82
N LEU A 97 -9.29 16.13 15.08
CA LEU A 97 -9.77 15.25 14.01
C LEU A 97 -10.59 15.96 12.94
N LYS A 98 -11.46 16.85 13.36
CA LYS A 98 -12.34 17.57 12.43
C LYS A 98 -11.71 18.82 11.87
N LYS A 99 -10.58 19.25 12.41
CA LYS A 99 -9.89 20.46 12.00
C LYS A 99 -8.70 20.18 11.09
N SER A 100 -8.00 19.08 11.34
CA SER A 100 -6.80 18.73 10.56
C SER A 100 -7.19 18.26 9.17
N LYS A 101 -6.60 18.88 8.17
CA LYS A 101 -6.82 18.49 6.78
C LYS A 101 -5.81 17.45 6.35
N LEU A 102 -6.19 16.64 5.37
CA LEU A 102 -5.30 15.59 4.87
C LEU A 102 -4.01 16.17 4.28
N ALA A 103 -4.09 17.35 3.69
CA ALA A 103 -2.90 18.01 3.14
C ALA A 103 -1.79 18.18 4.16
N ASP A 104 -2.15 18.35 5.44
CA ASP A 104 -1.18 18.59 6.51
C ASP A 104 -0.67 17.30 7.16
N THR A 105 -1.30 16.17 6.88
CA THR A 105 -1.01 14.91 7.56
C THR A 105 -0.57 13.80 6.62
N MET A 106 -0.96 13.87 5.36
CA MET A 106 -0.69 12.80 4.41
C MET A 106 0.79 12.59 4.15
N ASP A 107 1.14 11.36 3.83
CA ASP A 107 2.48 11.01 3.39
C ASP A 107 2.64 11.33 1.91
N SER A 108 3.89 11.29 1.44
CA SER A 108 4.19 11.55 0.03
C SER A 108 3.54 10.50 -0.87
N VAL A 109 3.53 10.78 -2.17
CA VAL A 109 2.94 9.88 -3.15
C VAL A 109 3.63 8.52 -3.11
N PRO A 110 2.87 7.42 -2.99
CA PRO A 110 3.48 6.08 -3.01
C PRO A 110 3.98 5.74 -4.42
N PRO A 111 4.76 4.66 -4.54
CA PRO A 111 5.22 4.23 -5.86
C PRO A 111 4.06 3.99 -6.80
N ILE A 112 4.25 4.35 -8.07
CA ILE A 112 3.27 4.12 -9.12
C ILE A 112 3.92 3.19 -10.12
N VAL A 113 3.28 2.06 -10.40
CA VAL A 113 3.77 1.11 -11.38
C VAL A 113 2.76 0.97 -12.51
N ASP A 114 3.23 0.58 -13.68
CA ASP A 114 2.35 0.35 -14.80
C ASP A 114 1.56 -0.96 -14.58
N TRP A 115 0.37 -1.04 -15.15
CA TRP A 115 -0.51 -2.18 -14.93
C TRP A 115 0.09 -3.51 -15.41
N ASN A 116 1.01 -3.49 -16.36
CA ASN A 116 1.64 -4.70 -16.86
C ASN A 116 2.98 -5.01 -16.17
N THR A 117 3.30 -4.33 -15.06
CA THR A 117 4.49 -4.62 -14.27
C THR A 117 4.41 -6.05 -13.73
N PRO A 118 5.46 -6.88 -13.90
CA PRO A 118 5.43 -8.25 -13.39
C PRO A 118 5.23 -8.30 -11.88
N ALA A 119 4.48 -9.30 -11.43
CA ALA A 119 4.12 -9.44 -10.03
C ALA A 119 5.34 -9.54 -9.10
N ASN A 120 6.42 -10.16 -9.58
CA ASN A 120 7.61 -10.36 -8.74
C ASN A 120 8.32 -9.05 -8.37
N VAL A 121 8.00 -7.95 -9.05
CA VAL A 121 8.58 -6.64 -8.74
C VAL A 121 7.86 -5.99 -7.55
N LEU A 122 6.64 -6.42 -7.26
CA LEU A 122 5.77 -5.72 -6.32
C LEU A 122 6.11 -5.93 -4.84
N VAL A 123 6.54 -7.14 -4.47
CA VAL A 123 6.80 -7.45 -3.07
C VAL A 123 7.87 -6.55 -2.45
N PRO A 124 9.03 -6.34 -3.09
CA PRO A 124 10.02 -5.43 -2.53
C PRO A 124 9.49 -4.01 -2.35
N LEU A 125 8.63 -3.55 -3.24
CA LEU A 125 8.06 -2.21 -3.15
C LEU A 125 7.10 -2.08 -1.97
N ILE A 126 6.28 -3.09 -1.72
CA ILE A 126 5.33 -3.09 -0.60
C ILE A 126 6.04 -3.05 0.75
N ARG A 127 7.23 -3.63 0.84
CA ARG A 127 7.98 -3.59 2.09
C ARG A 127 8.27 -2.16 2.55
N TYR A 128 8.46 -1.27 1.61
CA TYR A 128 8.89 0.09 1.94
C TYR A 128 7.75 1.10 1.95
N SER A 129 6.71 0.88 1.16
CA SER A 129 5.76 1.95 0.91
C SER A 129 4.33 1.65 1.34
N LYS A 130 4.08 0.49 1.90
CA LYS A 130 2.75 0.08 2.41
C LYS A 130 1.69 -0.07 1.34
N CYS A 131 1.76 0.67 0.26
CA CYS A 131 0.87 0.49 -0.88
C CYS A 131 1.57 0.92 -2.16
N ILE A 132 1.05 0.45 -3.27
CA ILE A 132 1.53 0.78 -4.60
C ILE A 132 0.32 1.17 -5.42
N LEU A 133 0.44 2.24 -6.19
CA LEU A 133 -0.60 2.62 -7.12
C LEU A 133 -0.31 2.02 -8.48
N VAL A 134 -1.35 1.62 -9.18
CA VAL A 134 -1.23 0.99 -10.50
C VAL A 134 -1.83 1.93 -11.53
N SER A 135 -1.07 2.22 -12.58
CA SER A 135 -1.52 3.10 -13.65
C SER A 135 -1.68 2.35 -14.95
N LYS A 136 -2.56 2.87 -15.78
CA LYS A 136 -2.74 2.40 -17.15
C LYS A 136 -3.00 3.62 -18.01
N LYS A 137 -2.18 3.83 -19.03
CA LYS A 137 -2.27 5.00 -19.91
C LYS A 137 -2.31 6.29 -19.09
N SER A 138 -1.39 6.43 -18.16
CA SER A 138 -1.22 7.60 -17.30
C SER A 138 -2.37 7.88 -16.32
N LYS A 139 -3.29 6.93 -16.17
CA LYS A 139 -4.36 7.06 -15.18
C LYS A 139 -4.19 6.03 -14.09
N ILE A 140 -4.44 6.41 -12.85
CA ILE A 140 -4.40 5.48 -11.71
C ILE A 140 -5.67 4.62 -11.79
N ILE A 141 -5.50 3.32 -11.94
CA ILE A 141 -6.60 2.38 -12.08
C ILE A 141 -6.77 1.47 -10.88
N GLY A 142 -5.80 1.40 -9.98
CA GLY A 142 -5.91 0.50 -8.85
C GLY A 142 -4.87 0.76 -7.80
N ILE A 143 -4.98 0.02 -6.70
CA ILE A 143 -4.07 0.10 -5.58
C ILE A 143 -3.74 -1.33 -5.12
N ILE A 144 -2.50 -1.55 -4.72
CA ILE A 144 -2.02 -2.81 -4.17
C ILE A 144 -1.53 -2.55 -2.75
N THR A 145 -2.00 -3.36 -1.82
CA THR A 145 -1.57 -3.28 -0.42
C THR A 145 -0.97 -4.62 0.00
N ALA A 146 -0.48 -4.68 1.24
CA ALA A 146 0.07 -5.93 1.77
C ALA A 146 -0.94 -7.08 1.69
N SER A 147 -2.23 -6.79 1.89
CA SER A 147 -3.27 -7.82 1.79
C SER A 147 -3.34 -8.43 0.39
N ASP A 148 -3.11 -7.62 -0.63
CA ASP A 148 -3.13 -8.10 -2.00
C ASP A 148 -1.94 -9.00 -2.31
N THR A 149 -0.79 -8.75 -1.67
CA THR A 149 0.38 -9.60 -1.89
C THR A 149 0.15 -11.03 -1.38
N LEU A 150 -0.71 -11.20 -0.37
CA LEU A 150 -1.05 -12.53 0.10
C LEU A 150 -1.81 -13.34 -0.95
N LYS A 151 -2.49 -12.68 -1.85
CA LYS A 151 -3.21 -13.34 -2.95
C LYS A 151 -2.26 -13.90 -4.01
N MET A 152 -1.01 -13.47 -3.98
CA MET A 152 0.01 -13.92 -4.93
C MET A 152 0.64 -15.25 -4.50
N MET A 153 0.31 -15.72 -3.30
CA MET A 153 0.94 -16.90 -2.72
C MET A 153 0.10 -18.15 -2.88
#